data_e804977f91b05d75cbab9c065a83bb11
#
_entry.id   e804977f91b05d75cbab9c065a83bb11
#
_cell.length_a   1.000
_cell.length_b   1.000
_cell.length_c   1.000
_cell.angle_alpha   90.00
_cell.angle_beta   90.00
_cell.angle_gamma   90.00
#
_symmetry.space_group_name_H-M   'P 1'
#
loop_
_entity.id
_entity.type
_entity.pdbx_description
1 polymer ?
#
loop_
_entity_poly.entity_id
_entity_poly.type
_entity_poly.pdbx_seq_one_letter_code
_entity_poly.pdbx_strand_id
1 'polypeptide(L)'
;MTTVEIRGGRVLRPDLTVERADVLLDRDEGTVRAIGDVEPGDVVLDATDGLVMPGLVNAHTHAAMTLLRGYADDKPLDRWLREDVWPAEAALEPADVRVGTELALAEMIR
;
A
#
# COMPACT_ATOMS: atom_id res chain seq x y z
N MET A 1 23.94 -0.52 -9.10
CA MET A 1 22.67 -1.13 -9.51
C MET A 1 22.43 -2.30 -8.60
N THR A 2 21.39 -2.22 -7.76
CA THR A 2 21.07 -3.26 -6.77
C THR A 2 19.84 -4.02 -7.27
N THR A 3 19.95 -5.34 -7.39
CA THR A 3 18.85 -6.20 -7.84
C THR A 3 18.22 -6.93 -6.65
N VAL A 4 16.91 -7.16 -6.71
CA VAL A 4 16.16 -7.95 -5.75
C VAL A 4 15.47 -9.10 -6.49
N GLU A 5 15.80 -10.32 -6.08
CA GLU A 5 15.12 -11.52 -6.53
C GLU A 5 14.02 -11.91 -5.55
N ILE A 6 12.79 -12.05 -6.02
CA ILE A 6 11.69 -12.61 -5.25
C ILE A 6 11.51 -14.04 -5.72
N ARG A 7 11.81 -15.03 -4.87
CA ARG A 7 11.95 -16.43 -5.24
C ARG A 7 10.77 -17.28 -4.80
N GLY A 8 10.34 -18.19 -5.67
CA GLY A 8 9.44 -19.30 -5.34
C GLY A 8 7.97 -18.92 -5.15
N GLY A 9 7.60 -17.67 -5.39
CA GLY A 9 6.24 -17.18 -5.20
C GLY A 9 5.26 -17.57 -6.29
N ARG A 10 3.98 -17.33 -6.05
CA ARG A 10 2.93 -17.34 -7.06
C ARG A 10 2.77 -15.92 -7.58
N VAL A 11 3.05 -15.71 -8.85
CA VAL A 11 3.04 -14.37 -9.48
C VAL A 11 1.69 -14.13 -10.16
N LEU A 12 1.03 -13.04 -9.80
CA LEU A 12 -0.17 -12.55 -10.48
C LEU A 12 0.24 -11.80 -11.75
N ARG A 13 -0.18 -12.31 -12.90
CA ARG A 13 0.06 -11.71 -14.22
C ARG A 13 -0.98 -10.65 -14.57
N PRO A 14 -0.72 -9.76 -15.54
CA PRO A 14 -1.68 -8.74 -15.98
C PRO A 14 -3.00 -9.29 -16.53
N ASP A 15 -2.99 -10.51 -17.05
CA ASP A 15 -4.18 -11.23 -17.53
C ASP A 15 -4.96 -11.94 -16.41
N LEU A 16 -4.58 -11.69 -15.15
CA LEU A 16 -5.12 -12.26 -13.92
C LEU A 16 -4.84 -13.77 -13.75
N THR A 17 -3.98 -14.34 -14.55
CA THR A 17 -3.47 -15.70 -14.30
C THR A 17 -2.45 -15.68 -13.16
N VAL A 18 -2.33 -16.82 -12.47
CA VAL A 18 -1.37 -17.00 -11.37
C VAL A 18 -0.48 -18.20 -11.69
N GLU A 19 0.82 -17.98 -11.69
CA GLU A 19 1.80 -19.03 -11.95
C GLU A 19 2.95 -18.97 -10.93
N ARG A 20 3.65 -20.12 -10.73
CA ARG A 20 4.91 -20.10 -9.98
C ARG A 20 6.02 -19.57 -10.86
N ALA A 21 6.66 -18.51 -10.38
CA ALA A 21 7.79 -17.89 -11.05
C ALA A 21 8.62 -17.09 -10.07
N ASP A 22 9.87 -16.84 -10.42
CA ASP A 22 10.70 -15.86 -9.72
C ASP A 22 10.56 -14.49 -10.41
N VAL A 23 10.83 -13.42 -9.65
CA VAL A 23 10.77 -12.04 -10.15
C VAL A 23 12.08 -11.35 -9.83
N LEU A 24 12.71 -10.75 -10.84
CA LEU A 24 13.89 -9.92 -10.68
C LEU A 24 13.52 -8.45 -10.81
N LEU A 25 13.84 -7.68 -9.78
CA LEU A 25 13.59 -6.24 -9.72
C LEU A 25 14.91 -5.46 -9.80
N ASP A 26 14.89 -4.32 -10.47
CA ASP A 26 15.89 -3.28 -10.31
C ASP A 26 15.42 -2.32 -9.23
N ARG A 27 16.14 -2.31 -8.09
CA ARG A 27 15.77 -1.47 -6.96
C ARG A 27 16.03 0.01 -7.20
N ASP A 28 17.07 0.33 -7.97
CA ASP A 28 17.49 1.70 -8.19
C ASP A 28 16.56 2.39 -9.19
N GLU A 29 16.11 1.66 -10.21
CA GLU A 29 15.15 2.14 -11.20
C GLU A 29 13.69 1.89 -10.83
N GLY A 30 13.42 1.04 -9.84
CA GLY A 30 12.07 0.67 -9.42
C GLY A 30 11.29 -0.11 -10.48
N THR A 31 11.97 -0.94 -11.28
CA THR A 31 11.37 -1.66 -12.39
C THR A 31 11.46 -3.17 -12.25
N VAL A 32 10.48 -3.90 -12.84
CA VAL A 32 10.56 -5.35 -13.02
C VAL A 32 11.44 -5.65 -14.23
N ARG A 33 12.56 -6.35 -14.03
CA ARG A 33 13.48 -6.72 -15.12
C ARG A 33 13.10 -8.01 -15.80
N ALA A 34 12.70 -9.02 -15.02
CA ALA A 34 12.33 -10.33 -15.53
C ALA A 34 11.32 -11.03 -14.62
N ILE A 35 10.55 -11.93 -15.19
CA ILE A 35 9.64 -12.85 -14.48
C ILE A 35 9.77 -14.22 -15.15
N GLY A 36 10.00 -15.27 -14.35
CA GLY A 36 10.17 -16.63 -14.81
C GLY A 36 11.40 -17.27 -14.19
N ASP A 37 12.26 -17.82 -15.00
CA ASP A 37 13.60 -18.28 -14.61
C ASP A 37 14.55 -17.06 -14.69
N VAL A 38 14.93 -16.53 -13.53
CA VAL A 38 15.70 -15.29 -13.45
C VAL A 38 17.11 -15.54 -12.95
N GLU A 39 18.04 -14.63 -13.28
CA GLU A 39 19.37 -14.65 -12.70
C GLU A 39 19.32 -14.30 -11.19
N PRO A 40 20.25 -14.81 -10.38
CA PRO A 40 20.31 -14.48 -8.96
C PRO A 40 20.43 -12.97 -8.72
N GLY A 41 19.61 -12.46 -7.80
CA GLY A 41 19.68 -11.06 -7.37
C GLY A 41 20.69 -10.84 -6.25
N ASP A 42 21.11 -9.58 -6.07
CA ASP A 42 21.99 -9.16 -4.97
C ASP A 42 21.30 -9.37 -3.60
N VAL A 43 19.98 -9.24 -3.56
CA VAL A 43 19.13 -9.53 -2.40
C VAL A 43 18.08 -10.56 -2.80
N VAL A 44 17.88 -11.58 -1.97
CA VAL A 44 16.85 -12.61 -2.20
C VAL A 44 15.75 -12.50 -1.15
N LEU A 45 14.51 -12.44 -1.60
CA LEU A 45 13.30 -12.52 -0.78
C LEU A 45 12.60 -13.84 -1.05
N ASP A 46 12.43 -14.66 -0.02
CA ASP A 46 11.68 -15.93 -0.13
C ASP A 46 10.17 -15.64 -0.11
N ALA A 47 9.49 -16.03 -1.18
CA ALA A 47 8.04 -15.90 -1.34
C ALA A 47 7.36 -17.27 -1.55
N THR A 48 7.97 -18.37 -1.11
CA THR A 48 7.56 -19.76 -1.42
C THR A 48 6.07 -20.02 -1.18
N ASP A 49 5.47 -19.48 -0.14
CA ASP A 49 4.04 -19.65 0.16
C ASP A 49 3.23 -18.35 -0.09
N GLY A 50 3.88 -17.37 -0.70
CA GLY A 50 3.32 -16.05 -0.95
C GLY A 50 2.69 -15.87 -2.32
N LEU A 51 1.98 -14.75 -2.44
CA LEU A 51 1.53 -14.20 -3.72
C LEU A 51 2.34 -12.94 -4.02
N VAL A 52 2.97 -12.92 -5.17
CA VAL A 52 3.70 -11.75 -5.69
C VAL A 52 2.79 -11.03 -6.67
N MET A 53 2.49 -9.79 -6.37
CA MET A 53 1.59 -8.97 -7.18
C MET A 53 2.05 -7.51 -7.16
N PRO A 54 1.63 -6.68 -8.13
CA PRO A 54 1.84 -5.24 -8.04
C PRO A 54 1.27 -4.66 -6.75
N GLY A 55 1.91 -3.62 -6.23
CA GLY A 55 1.39 -2.90 -5.07
C GLY A 55 -0.03 -2.39 -5.33
N LEU A 56 -0.85 -2.36 -4.28
CA LEU A 56 -2.22 -1.88 -4.39
C LEU A 56 -2.24 -0.38 -4.68
N VAL A 57 -3.13 0.03 -5.59
CA VAL A 57 -3.37 1.45 -5.90
C VAL A 57 -4.58 1.92 -5.10
N ASN A 58 -4.36 2.86 -4.18
CA ASN A 58 -5.45 3.50 -3.46
C ASN A 58 -5.96 4.69 -4.29
N ALA A 59 -7.09 4.51 -4.95
CA ALA A 59 -7.70 5.54 -5.80
C ALA A 59 -8.74 6.41 -5.07
N HIS A 60 -9.06 6.10 -3.81
CA HIS A 60 -9.99 6.86 -2.98
C HIS A 60 -9.59 6.77 -1.51
N THR A 61 -9.31 7.90 -0.89
CA THR A 61 -9.02 7.96 0.54
C THR A 61 -9.28 9.36 1.09
N HIS A 62 -9.62 9.41 2.38
CA HIS A 62 -9.71 10.63 3.18
C HIS A 62 -8.49 10.68 4.11
N ALA A 63 -7.31 10.86 3.53
CA ALA A 63 -6.04 10.67 4.21
C ALA A 63 -5.90 11.44 5.53
N ALA A 64 -6.33 12.72 5.57
CA ALA A 64 -6.26 13.53 6.78
C ALA A 64 -7.15 13.01 7.91
N MET A 65 -8.23 12.27 7.60
CA MET A 65 -9.12 11.66 8.58
C MET A 65 -8.46 10.56 9.42
N THR A 66 -7.22 10.16 9.11
CA THR A 66 -6.41 9.29 9.96
C THR A 66 -6.30 9.82 11.39
N LEU A 67 -6.34 11.14 11.58
CA LEU A 67 -6.38 11.77 12.91
C LEU A 67 -7.67 11.46 13.70
N LEU A 68 -8.76 11.12 13.01
CA LEU A 68 -10.06 10.83 13.60
C LEU A 68 -10.32 9.31 13.71
N ARG A 69 -9.30 8.48 13.59
CA ARG A 69 -9.43 7.02 13.67
C ARG A 69 -10.03 6.59 15.01
N GLY A 70 -11.15 5.82 14.94
CA GLY A 70 -11.87 5.37 16.14
C GLY A 70 -12.66 6.47 16.85
N TYR A 71 -12.79 7.66 16.25
CA TYR A 71 -13.53 8.74 16.83
C TYR A 71 -15.03 8.54 16.65
N ALA A 72 -15.78 8.57 17.79
CA ALA A 72 -17.24 8.48 17.84
C ALA A 72 -17.83 7.25 17.12
N ASP A 73 -17.22 6.07 17.29
CA ASP A 73 -17.72 4.79 16.78
C ASP A 73 -19.16 4.47 17.26
N ASP A 74 -19.77 3.45 16.65
CA ASP A 74 -21.11 2.93 17.00
C ASP A 74 -22.30 3.85 16.70
N LYS A 75 -22.16 4.78 15.73
CA LYS A 75 -23.26 5.60 15.24
C LYS A 75 -23.63 5.26 13.80
N PRO A 76 -24.90 5.43 13.38
CA PRO A 76 -25.27 5.45 11.96
C PRO A 76 -24.47 6.53 11.21
N LEU A 77 -24.09 6.24 9.95
CA LEU A 77 -23.20 7.08 9.14
C LEU A 77 -23.60 8.55 9.08
N ASP A 78 -24.88 8.84 8.87
CA ASP A 78 -25.38 10.22 8.72
C ASP A 78 -25.27 11.02 10.03
N ARG A 79 -25.50 10.36 11.18
CA ARG A 79 -25.34 10.97 12.50
C ARG A 79 -23.87 11.15 12.81
N TRP A 80 -23.05 10.13 12.59
CA TRP A 80 -21.61 10.19 12.78
C TRP A 80 -20.96 11.34 12.02
N LEU A 81 -21.34 11.51 10.73
CA LEU A 81 -20.83 12.62 9.93
C LEU A 81 -21.25 13.98 10.49
N ARG A 82 -22.53 14.17 10.78
CA ARG A 82 -23.06 15.50 11.15
C ARG A 82 -22.74 15.91 12.58
N GLU A 83 -22.78 14.95 13.51
CA GLU A 83 -22.65 15.24 14.93
C GLU A 83 -21.18 15.25 15.39
N ASP A 84 -20.32 14.49 14.73
CA ASP A 84 -18.95 14.26 15.20
C ASP A 84 -17.89 14.66 14.15
N VAL A 85 -17.93 14.05 12.95
CA VAL A 85 -16.82 14.19 12.00
C VAL A 85 -16.74 15.59 11.40
N TRP A 86 -17.83 16.12 10.84
CA TRP A 86 -17.81 17.45 10.24
C TRP A 86 -17.48 18.57 11.25
N PRO A 87 -17.97 18.57 12.51
CA PRO A 87 -17.52 19.51 13.52
C PRO A 87 -16.02 19.36 13.84
N ALA A 88 -15.50 18.13 13.94
CA ALA A 88 -14.09 17.87 14.19
C ALA A 88 -13.22 18.33 13.00
N GLU A 89 -13.61 18.00 11.77
CA GLU A 89 -12.90 18.46 10.57
C GLU A 89 -12.89 19.96 10.40
N ALA A 90 -14.00 20.62 10.75
CA ALA A 90 -14.09 22.09 10.70
C ALA A 90 -13.13 22.80 11.68
N ALA A 91 -12.67 22.09 12.69
CA ALA A 91 -11.69 22.59 13.67
C ALA A 91 -10.23 22.33 13.26
N LEU A 92 -9.99 21.52 12.21
CA LEU A 92 -8.64 21.23 11.75
C LEU A 92 -8.02 22.45 11.04
N GLU A 93 -6.78 22.72 11.37
CA GLU A 93 -5.97 23.71 10.66
C GLU A 93 -5.16 23.03 9.53
N PRO A 94 -4.61 23.79 8.57
CA PRO A 94 -3.79 23.22 7.49
C PRO A 94 -2.62 22.35 7.97
N ALA A 95 -2.05 22.65 9.15
CA ALA A 95 -0.99 21.87 9.76
C ALA A 95 -1.48 20.48 10.18
N ASP A 96 -2.69 20.37 10.72
CA ASP A 96 -3.29 19.11 11.14
C ASP A 96 -3.61 18.22 9.93
N VAL A 97 -4.20 18.81 8.88
CA VAL A 97 -4.47 18.13 7.62
C VAL A 97 -3.19 17.54 7.03
N ARG A 98 -2.09 18.32 7.07
CA ARG A 98 -0.78 17.84 6.61
C ARG A 98 -0.29 16.66 7.44
N VAL A 99 -0.28 16.77 8.77
CA VAL A 99 0.21 15.70 9.66
C VAL A 99 -0.62 14.41 9.48
N GLY A 100 -1.96 14.54 9.43
CA GLY A 100 -2.84 13.40 9.21
C GLY A 100 -2.59 12.72 7.86
N THR A 101 -2.36 13.52 6.81
CA THR A 101 -2.02 13.00 5.48
C THR A 101 -0.65 12.31 5.48
N GLU A 102 0.37 12.89 6.09
CA GLU A 102 1.70 12.29 6.20
C GLU A 102 1.66 10.94 6.94
N LEU A 103 0.86 10.85 8.02
CA LEU A 103 0.65 9.60 8.73
C LEU A 103 -0.02 8.53 7.84
N ALA A 104 -1.10 8.90 7.14
CA ALA A 104 -1.78 8.00 6.20
C ALA A 104 -0.84 7.50 5.10
N LEU A 105 -0.04 8.39 4.50
CA LEU A 105 0.93 8.02 3.47
C LEU A 105 2.00 7.08 4.02
N ALA A 106 2.50 7.32 5.24
CA ALA A 106 3.48 6.44 5.88
C ALA A 106 2.92 5.02 6.11
N GLU A 107 1.62 4.90 6.40
CA GLU A 107 0.96 3.59 6.52
C GLU A 107 0.74 2.91 5.16
N MET A 108 0.42 3.68 4.12
CA MET A 108 0.15 3.14 2.77
C MET A 108 1.41 2.59 2.08
N ILE A 109 2.61 3.11 2.40
CA ILE A 109 3.87 2.66 1.79
C ILE A 109 4.56 1.52 2.54
N ARG A 110 3.99 1.04 3.62
CA ARG A 110 4.49 -0.11 4.41
C ARG A 110 3.87 -1.41 3.95
#